data_3de069bebf464dd3dd8c80fa0e16e9a9
#
_entry.id   3de069bebf464dd3dd8c80fa0e16e9a9
#
_cell.length_a   1.000
_cell.length_b   1.000
_cell.length_c   1.000
_cell.angle_alpha   90.00
_cell.angle_beta   90.00
_cell.angle_gamma   90.00
#
_symmetry.space_group_name_H-M   'P 1'
#
loop_
_entity.id
_entity.type
_entity.pdbx_description
1 polymer ?
#
loop_
_entity_poly.entity_id
_entity_poly.type
_entity_poly.pdbx_seq_one_letter_code
_entity_poly.pdbx_strand_id
1 'polypeptide(L)'
;MNSATAADPADLAARFADAVRGDAAAWDERGELPAGVRRALARDGLLGADLPPRYGGLGAAPERLGEVCARLGGVCGSLRALVTVQGMVGAALLRWGTAGQRERWLPALARGELTAAFAATEAEAGSDLGAVATAVERDGDTYTVSGEKRWITFGEVADVFLVLGRTGGRPAAVLVEADRHGVRREPVRGQLGLRAAQLAHVRFDAVRVPPQNVVAPPGFGLSHVVGTALDHGRFTVAWGCVGMAEACLRAAAEHAVRRAQGGVVLAEHQQVRSLLGRAVVESRAARELCLRAARLRAAGDPDAIAETVAAKYAAARAATSVAGSAVQVLGAAGCAPDSLVGRCYRDAKVMEIIEGSAQVSELLIADHLLRAHGHRAGRRPEREGDHR
;
A
#
# COMPACT_ATOMS: atom_id res chain seq x y z
N MET A 1 -10.01 26.63 28.87
CA MET A 1 -10.51 25.75 27.78
C MET A 1 -9.64 24.52 27.75
N ASN A 2 -10.17 23.39 28.26
CA ASN A 2 -9.47 22.11 28.25
C ASN A 2 -9.23 21.70 26.78
N SER A 3 -7.99 21.71 26.32
CA SER A 3 -7.61 20.98 25.12
C SER A 3 -7.68 19.49 25.49
N ALA A 4 -8.80 18.85 25.16
CA ALA A 4 -8.80 17.39 25.12
C ALA A 4 -7.66 17.00 24.20
N THR A 5 -6.62 16.37 24.75
CA THR A 5 -5.49 15.82 23.98
C THR A 5 -6.10 14.89 22.95
N ALA A 6 -6.00 15.25 21.67
CA ALA A 6 -6.46 14.38 20.59
C ALA A 6 -5.82 12.99 20.75
N ALA A 7 -6.62 11.95 20.66
CA ALA A 7 -6.12 10.59 20.87
C ALA A 7 -5.01 10.29 19.86
N ASP A 8 -3.90 9.67 20.30
CA ASP A 8 -2.79 9.30 19.44
C ASP A 8 -3.30 8.34 18.33
N PRO A 9 -3.07 8.63 17.04
CA PRO A 9 -3.49 7.77 15.94
C PRO A 9 -3.01 6.31 16.08
N ALA A 10 -1.83 6.07 16.64
CA ALA A 10 -1.30 4.73 16.87
C ALA A 10 -2.09 3.97 17.93
N ASP A 11 -2.56 4.66 18.99
CA ASP A 11 -3.40 4.07 20.02
C ASP A 11 -4.81 3.77 19.51
N LEU A 12 -5.36 4.66 18.65
CA LEU A 12 -6.63 4.41 17.96
C LEU A 12 -6.53 3.14 17.10
N ALA A 13 -5.46 3.02 16.32
CA ALA A 13 -5.21 1.85 15.48
C ALA A 13 -4.98 0.57 16.31
N ALA A 14 -4.31 0.66 17.46
CA ALA A 14 -4.10 -0.48 18.35
C ALA A 14 -5.43 -1.01 18.89
N ARG A 15 -6.28 -0.13 19.44
CA ARG A 15 -7.62 -0.51 19.94
C ARG A 15 -8.49 -1.10 18.83
N PHE A 16 -8.47 -0.47 17.64
CA PHE A 16 -9.21 -0.98 16.49
C PHE A 16 -8.71 -2.37 16.08
N ALA A 17 -7.40 -2.55 15.96
CA ALA A 17 -6.76 -3.82 15.59
C ALA A 17 -7.13 -4.94 16.57
N ASP A 18 -7.12 -4.66 17.87
CA ASP A 18 -7.47 -5.64 18.90
C ASP A 18 -8.94 -6.03 18.84
N ALA A 19 -9.84 -5.06 18.61
CA ALA A 19 -11.28 -5.30 18.49
C ALA A 19 -11.66 -6.21 17.32
N VAL A 20 -10.87 -6.17 16.20
CA VAL A 20 -11.20 -6.91 14.98
C VAL A 20 -10.31 -8.13 14.72
N ARG A 21 -9.36 -8.40 15.59
CA ARG A 21 -8.36 -9.48 15.42
C ARG A 21 -9.00 -10.84 15.17
N GLY A 22 -10.08 -11.16 15.89
CA GLY A 22 -10.80 -12.43 15.76
C GLY A 22 -11.50 -12.64 14.43
N ASP A 23 -11.83 -11.56 13.72
CA ASP A 23 -12.61 -11.62 12.48
C ASP A 23 -11.75 -11.75 11.22
N ALA A 24 -10.44 -11.47 11.33
CA ALA A 24 -9.55 -11.33 10.17
C ALA A 24 -9.43 -12.61 9.33
N ALA A 25 -9.51 -13.79 9.95
CA ALA A 25 -9.49 -15.07 9.25
C ALA A 25 -10.75 -15.25 8.37
N ALA A 26 -11.92 -14.93 8.92
CA ALA A 26 -13.17 -15.00 8.20
C ALA A 26 -13.26 -14.00 7.02
N TRP A 27 -12.59 -12.85 7.13
CA TRP A 27 -12.48 -11.90 6.01
C TRP A 27 -11.60 -12.44 4.88
N ASP A 28 -10.46 -13.05 5.23
CA ASP A 28 -9.54 -13.67 4.27
C ASP A 28 -10.24 -14.82 3.53
N GLU A 29 -11.01 -15.66 4.24
CA GLU A 29 -11.75 -16.78 3.68
C GLU A 29 -12.85 -16.31 2.73
N ARG A 30 -13.65 -15.33 3.14
CA ARG A 30 -14.73 -14.76 2.31
C ARG A 30 -14.21 -13.91 1.15
N GLY A 31 -12.95 -13.44 1.21
CA GLY A 31 -12.39 -12.53 0.21
C GLY A 31 -12.99 -11.13 0.28
N GLU A 32 -13.48 -10.72 1.46
CA GLU A 32 -14.19 -9.45 1.63
C GLU A 32 -13.88 -8.79 2.97
N LEU A 33 -13.56 -7.50 2.93
CA LEU A 33 -13.52 -6.62 4.10
C LEU A 33 -14.91 -5.97 4.28
N PRO A 34 -15.66 -6.33 5.34
CA PRO A 34 -17.04 -5.87 5.50
C PRO A 34 -17.18 -4.35 5.49
N ALA A 35 -18.25 -3.84 4.89
CA ALA A 35 -18.54 -2.41 4.85
C ALA A 35 -18.60 -1.77 6.25
N GLY A 36 -19.09 -2.52 7.26
CA GLY A 36 -19.10 -2.08 8.66
C GLY A 36 -17.71 -1.78 9.22
N VAL A 37 -16.72 -2.61 8.85
CA VAL A 37 -15.30 -2.43 9.25
C VAL A 37 -14.71 -1.19 8.58
N ARG A 38 -14.97 -0.98 7.27
CA ARG A 38 -14.54 0.23 6.56
C ARG A 38 -15.10 1.50 7.18
N ARG A 39 -16.41 1.50 7.52
CA ARG A 39 -17.05 2.62 8.23
C ARG A 39 -16.51 2.83 9.63
N ALA A 40 -16.13 1.78 10.35
CA ALA A 40 -15.52 1.89 11.67
C ALA A 40 -14.12 2.53 11.60
N LEU A 41 -13.26 2.10 10.64
CA LEU A 41 -11.98 2.76 10.37
C LEU A 41 -12.14 4.26 10.07
N ALA A 42 -13.17 4.60 9.30
CA ALA A 42 -13.49 5.99 8.95
C ALA A 42 -13.88 6.81 10.19
N ARG A 43 -14.77 6.27 11.05
CA ARG A 43 -15.20 6.94 12.30
C ARG A 43 -14.04 7.21 13.25
N ASP A 44 -13.07 6.30 13.30
CA ASP A 44 -11.85 6.47 14.11
C ASP A 44 -10.83 7.40 13.43
N GLY A 45 -11.12 7.95 12.24
CA GLY A 45 -10.26 8.86 11.48
C GLY A 45 -9.07 8.17 10.80
N LEU A 46 -8.97 6.82 10.86
CA LEU A 46 -7.81 6.08 10.40
C LEU A 46 -7.65 6.06 8.88
N LEU A 47 -8.72 6.33 8.10
CA LEU A 47 -8.64 6.45 6.64
C LEU A 47 -7.98 7.77 6.18
N GLY A 48 -8.04 8.80 7.00
CA GLY A 48 -7.38 10.09 6.78
C GLY A 48 -6.29 10.36 7.81
N ALA A 49 -5.60 9.33 8.29
CA ALA A 49 -4.68 9.44 9.42
C ALA A 49 -3.64 10.56 9.24
N ASP A 50 -3.03 10.70 8.07
CA ASP A 50 -2.02 11.72 7.74
C ASP A 50 -2.57 12.97 7.04
N LEU A 51 -3.84 12.97 6.64
CA LEU A 51 -4.45 14.16 6.04
C LEU A 51 -4.55 15.29 7.08
N PRO A 52 -4.34 16.54 6.66
CA PRO A 52 -4.45 17.68 7.56
C PRO A 52 -5.83 17.81 8.21
N PRO A 53 -5.92 18.27 9.48
CA PRO A 53 -7.18 18.44 10.21
C PRO A 53 -8.21 19.32 9.48
N ARG A 54 -7.77 20.32 8.71
CA ARG A 54 -8.68 21.17 7.89
C ARG A 54 -9.49 20.37 6.85
N TYR A 55 -9.05 19.16 6.50
CA TYR A 55 -9.77 18.23 5.62
C TYR A 55 -10.40 17.07 6.39
N GLY A 56 -10.42 17.11 7.72
CA GLY A 56 -11.02 16.08 8.56
C GLY A 56 -10.08 14.91 8.88
N GLY A 57 -8.80 15.00 8.55
CA GLY A 57 -7.78 14.01 8.91
C GLY A 57 -7.23 14.22 10.32
N LEU A 58 -6.41 13.26 10.79
CA LEU A 58 -5.78 13.31 12.12
C LEU A 58 -4.45 14.09 12.12
N GLY A 59 -3.87 14.40 10.95
CA GLY A 59 -2.60 15.09 10.84
C GLY A 59 -1.41 14.30 11.41
N ALA A 60 -1.48 12.98 11.36
CA ALA A 60 -0.46 12.11 11.92
C ALA A 60 0.92 12.39 11.31
N ALA A 61 1.94 12.58 12.16
CA ALA A 61 3.32 12.62 11.73
C ALA A 61 3.72 11.27 11.09
N PRO A 62 4.75 11.24 10.22
CA PRO A 62 5.13 10.03 9.48
C PRO A 62 5.32 8.79 10.36
N GLU A 63 5.96 8.92 11.52
CA GLU A 63 6.14 7.80 12.45
C GLU A 63 4.81 7.27 12.98
N ARG A 64 3.86 8.16 13.31
CA ARG A 64 2.53 7.77 13.80
C ARG A 64 1.68 7.11 12.72
N LEU A 65 1.74 7.60 11.48
CA LEU A 65 1.15 6.92 10.32
C LEU A 65 1.75 5.51 10.15
N GLY A 66 3.07 5.41 10.30
CA GLY A 66 3.77 4.13 10.27
C GLY A 66 3.24 3.15 11.32
N GLU A 67 3.14 3.57 12.57
CA GLU A 67 2.59 2.74 13.66
C GLU A 67 1.13 2.32 13.39
N VAL A 68 0.29 3.22 12.85
CA VAL A 68 -1.08 2.87 12.39
C VAL A 68 -1.01 1.69 11.40
N CYS A 69 -0.17 1.80 10.38
CA CYS A 69 -0.01 0.76 9.37
C CYS A 69 0.54 -0.55 9.96
N ALA A 70 1.46 -0.50 10.92
CA ALA A 70 2.01 -1.67 11.59
C ALA A 70 0.93 -2.38 12.44
N ARG A 71 0.14 -1.64 13.23
CA ARG A 71 -0.94 -2.21 14.05
C ARG A 71 -1.97 -2.93 13.18
N LEU A 72 -2.43 -2.28 12.11
CA LEU A 72 -3.43 -2.86 11.20
C LEU A 72 -2.84 -4.03 10.38
N GLY A 73 -1.61 -3.89 9.87
CA GLY A 73 -0.91 -4.91 9.10
C GLY A 73 -0.64 -6.19 9.90
N GLY A 74 -0.35 -6.06 11.19
CA GLY A 74 -0.16 -7.20 12.10
C GLY A 74 -1.44 -8.00 12.39
N VAL A 75 -2.60 -7.49 12.01
CA VAL A 75 -3.89 -8.19 12.11
C VAL A 75 -4.35 -8.69 10.74
N CYS A 76 -4.34 -7.80 9.74
CA CYS A 76 -4.83 -8.12 8.39
C CYS A 76 -4.18 -7.23 7.34
N GLY A 77 -3.48 -7.83 6.38
CA GLY A 77 -2.85 -7.11 5.27
C GLY A 77 -3.85 -6.32 4.43
N SER A 78 -5.06 -6.86 4.21
CA SER A 78 -6.12 -6.17 3.47
C SER A 78 -6.69 -4.95 4.21
N LEU A 79 -6.77 -5.02 5.55
CA LEU A 79 -7.20 -3.88 6.37
C LEU A 79 -6.21 -2.71 6.23
N ARG A 80 -4.89 -2.99 6.35
CA ARG A 80 -3.85 -2.00 6.11
C ARG A 80 -3.87 -1.49 4.66
N ALA A 81 -4.13 -2.38 3.68
CA ALA A 81 -4.19 -1.99 2.27
C ALA A 81 -5.26 -0.93 1.98
N LEU A 82 -6.39 -0.94 2.69
CA LEU A 82 -7.41 0.11 2.58
C LEU A 82 -6.85 1.49 2.98
N VAL A 83 -6.19 1.57 4.13
CA VAL A 83 -5.53 2.81 4.58
C VAL A 83 -4.47 3.26 3.56
N THR A 84 -3.72 2.30 3.00
CA THR A 84 -2.70 2.59 1.98
C THR A 84 -3.30 3.22 0.72
N VAL A 85 -4.28 2.60 0.07
CA VAL A 85 -4.81 3.12 -1.21
C VAL A 85 -5.57 4.42 -1.02
N GLN A 86 -6.28 4.58 0.11
CA GLN A 86 -6.93 5.83 0.49
C GLN A 86 -5.91 6.94 0.65
N GLY A 87 -4.83 6.69 1.39
CA GLY A 87 -3.74 7.63 1.61
C GLY A 87 -2.94 7.95 0.34
N MET A 88 -2.74 6.97 -0.57
CA MET A 88 -2.08 7.20 -1.87
C MET A 88 -2.80 8.26 -2.69
N VAL A 89 -4.12 8.15 -2.80
CA VAL A 89 -4.96 9.12 -3.52
C VAL A 89 -5.02 10.44 -2.77
N GLY A 90 -5.16 10.40 -1.45
CA GLY A 90 -5.13 11.57 -0.58
C GLY A 90 -3.84 12.37 -0.70
N ALA A 91 -2.67 11.72 -0.62
CA ALA A 91 -1.36 12.34 -0.75
C ALA A 91 -1.14 12.98 -2.13
N ALA A 92 -1.54 12.27 -3.20
CA ALA A 92 -1.47 12.80 -4.56
C ALA A 92 -2.31 14.06 -4.74
N LEU A 93 -3.55 14.06 -4.25
CA LEU A 93 -4.44 15.23 -4.29
C LEU A 93 -3.96 16.38 -3.40
N LEU A 94 -3.47 16.07 -2.19
CA LEU A 94 -2.94 17.08 -1.28
C LEU A 94 -1.76 17.84 -1.91
N ARG A 95 -0.89 17.12 -2.61
CA ARG A 95 0.33 17.68 -3.22
C ARG A 95 0.06 18.37 -4.56
N TRP A 96 -0.71 17.76 -5.45
CA TRP A 96 -0.83 18.12 -6.87
C TRP A 96 -2.22 18.55 -7.29
N GLY A 97 -3.24 18.35 -6.46
CA GLY A 97 -4.60 18.80 -6.72
C GLY A 97 -4.72 20.32 -6.66
N THR A 98 -5.66 20.87 -7.42
CA THR A 98 -6.09 22.27 -7.29
C THR A 98 -6.78 22.50 -5.94
N ALA A 99 -6.99 23.75 -5.54
CA ALA A 99 -7.74 24.08 -4.32
C ALA A 99 -9.14 23.42 -4.35
N GLY A 100 -9.88 23.58 -5.46
CA GLY A 100 -11.21 22.99 -5.59
C GLY A 100 -11.21 21.46 -5.56
N GLN A 101 -10.18 20.78 -6.13
CA GLN A 101 -10.04 19.33 -6.02
C GLN A 101 -9.79 18.90 -4.57
N ARG A 102 -8.91 19.60 -3.85
CA ARG A 102 -8.64 19.30 -2.42
C ARG A 102 -9.89 19.47 -1.56
N GLU A 103 -10.62 20.57 -1.74
CA GLU A 103 -11.84 20.85 -0.99
C GLU A 103 -12.97 19.85 -1.30
N ARG A 104 -13.08 19.41 -2.55
CA ARG A 104 -14.09 18.43 -2.97
C ARG A 104 -13.79 17.02 -2.45
N TRP A 105 -12.55 16.55 -2.61
CA TRP A 105 -12.23 15.13 -2.45
C TRP A 105 -11.66 14.77 -1.08
N LEU A 106 -10.74 15.58 -0.52
CA LEU A 106 -10.02 15.19 0.69
C LEU A 106 -10.95 15.01 1.91
N PRO A 107 -11.95 15.86 2.17
CA PRO A 107 -12.85 15.65 3.30
C PRO A 107 -13.68 14.35 3.19
N ALA A 108 -14.17 14.04 2.00
CA ALA A 108 -14.94 12.82 1.77
C ALA A 108 -14.08 11.56 1.91
N LEU A 109 -12.82 11.61 1.46
CA LEU A 109 -11.85 10.55 1.66
C LEU A 109 -11.49 10.35 3.13
N ALA A 110 -11.22 11.44 3.87
CA ALA A 110 -10.87 11.39 5.28
C ALA A 110 -12.00 10.79 6.14
N ARG A 111 -13.26 11.15 5.86
CA ARG A 111 -14.43 10.63 6.55
C ARG A 111 -14.90 9.26 6.05
N GLY A 112 -14.22 8.69 5.02
CA GLY A 112 -14.61 7.42 4.42
C GLY A 112 -16.00 7.42 3.77
N GLU A 113 -16.49 8.59 3.39
CA GLU A 113 -17.69 8.75 2.56
C GLU A 113 -17.44 8.25 1.15
N LEU A 114 -16.18 8.33 0.71
CA LEU A 114 -15.69 7.78 -0.54
C LEU A 114 -14.53 6.83 -0.27
N THR A 115 -14.56 5.66 -0.89
CA THR A 115 -13.44 4.73 -1.00
C THR A 115 -12.69 5.02 -2.28
N ALA A 116 -11.41 5.36 -2.18
CA ALA A 116 -10.56 5.58 -3.35
C ALA A 116 -9.78 4.31 -3.72
N ALA A 117 -9.48 4.16 -5.01
CA ALA A 117 -8.56 3.17 -5.50
C ALA A 117 -7.53 3.78 -6.46
N PHE A 118 -6.32 3.23 -6.43
CA PHE A 118 -5.21 3.65 -7.29
C PHE A 118 -5.12 2.72 -8.50
N ALA A 119 -5.34 3.27 -9.70
CA ALA A 119 -5.50 2.52 -10.94
C ALA A 119 -4.39 2.86 -11.95
N ALA A 120 -3.21 2.25 -11.78
CA ALA A 120 -2.05 2.48 -12.65
C ALA A 120 -1.71 1.28 -13.54
N THR A 121 -1.69 0.06 -12.98
CA THR A 121 -1.22 -1.17 -13.62
C THR A 121 -2.13 -1.61 -14.77
N GLU A 122 -1.53 -2.08 -15.87
CA GLU A 122 -2.18 -2.69 -17.03
C GLU A 122 -1.59 -4.09 -17.31
N ALA A 123 -2.15 -4.84 -18.24
CA ALA A 123 -1.64 -6.16 -18.61
C ALA A 123 -0.15 -6.10 -19.04
N GLU A 124 0.20 -5.11 -19.85
CA GLU A 124 1.54 -4.93 -20.41
C GLU A 124 2.39 -3.89 -19.66
N ALA A 125 1.84 -3.23 -18.63
CA ALA A 125 2.51 -2.15 -17.90
C ALA A 125 2.33 -2.32 -16.39
N GLY A 126 3.24 -3.08 -15.76
CA GLY A 126 3.32 -3.26 -14.31
C GLY A 126 4.51 -2.53 -13.72
N SER A 127 5.72 -3.08 -13.89
CA SER A 127 6.96 -2.45 -13.42
C SER A 127 7.34 -1.21 -14.22
N ASP A 128 7.07 -1.22 -15.53
CA ASP A 128 7.25 -0.06 -16.42
C ASP A 128 5.91 0.67 -16.61
N LEU A 129 5.58 1.54 -15.66
CA LEU A 129 4.39 2.40 -15.76
C LEU A 129 4.51 3.48 -16.86
N GLY A 130 5.69 3.66 -17.45
CA GLY A 130 5.88 4.50 -18.61
C GLY A 130 5.22 3.95 -19.89
N ALA A 131 4.96 2.63 -19.91
CA ALA A 131 4.35 1.93 -21.04
C ALA A 131 2.81 1.85 -20.99
N VAL A 132 2.14 2.51 -20.00
CA VAL A 132 0.66 2.48 -19.94
C VAL A 132 0.02 2.98 -21.22
N ALA A 133 -1.04 2.30 -21.65
CA ALA A 133 -1.74 2.57 -22.90
C ALA A 133 -3.13 3.20 -22.70
N THR A 134 -3.69 3.23 -21.46
CA THR A 134 -4.97 3.89 -21.20
C THR A 134 -4.98 5.30 -21.75
N ALA A 135 -5.91 5.58 -22.65
CA ALA A 135 -6.06 6.90 -23.28
C ALA A 135 -6.91 7.84 -22.39
N VAL A 136 -6.46 9.09 -22.32
CA VAL A 136 -7.19 10.19 -21.67
C VAL A 136 -7.26 11.32 -22.73
N GLU A 137 -8.27 11.27 -23.56
CA GLU A 137 -8.36 12.14 -24.73
C GLU A 137 -9.29 13.34 -24.45
N ARG A 138 -8.86 14.52 -24.88
CA ARG A 138 -9.72 15.70 -24.77
C ARG A 138 -10.79 15.68 -25.87
N ASP A 139 -12.04 15.82 -25.47
CA ASP A 139 -13.20 15.90 -26.36
C ASP A 139 -14.01 17.16 -26.00
N GLY A 140 -13.74 18.26 -26.70
CA GLY A 140 -14.32 19.58 -26.41
C GLY A 140 -14.01 20.03 -24.97
N ASP A 141 -15.07 20.21 -24.18
CA ASP A 141 -15.00 20.61 -22.77
C ASP A 141 -14.95 19.43 -21.78
N THR A 142 -14.68 18.23 -22.27
CA THR A 142 -14.56 17.01 -21.44
C THR A 142 -13.29 16.24 -21.79
N TYR A 143 -12.99 15.23 -20.97
CA TYR A 143 -12.04 14.19 -21.30
C TYR A 143 -12.75 12.85 -21.40
N THR A 144 -12.27 11.99 -22.29
CA THR A 144 -12.73 10.61 -22.44
C THR A 144 -11.62 9.67 -22.00
N VAL A 145 -11.94 8.75 -21.09
CA VAL A 145 -11.00 7.75 -20.56
C VAL A 145 -11.35 6.39 -21.17
N SER A 146 -10.35 5.75 -21.83
CA SER A 146 -10.51 4.44 -22.46
C SER A 146 -9.30 3.55 -22.17
N GLY A 147 -9.54 2.35 -21.63
CA GLY A 147 -8.47 1.40 -21.31
C GLY A 147 -8.88 0.42 -20.23
N GLU A 148 -7.94 -0.41 -19.81
CA GLU A 148 -8.18 -1.43 -18.79
C GLU A 148 -7.07 -1.43 -17.74
N LYS A 149 -7.45 -1.42 -16.47
CA LYS A 149 -6.56 -1.47 -15.31
C LYS A 149 -6.69 -2.81 -14.60
N ARG A 150 -5.55 -3.37 -14.19
CA ARG A 150 -5.45 -4.69 -13.58
C ARG A 150 -5.07 -4.63 -12.11
N TRP A 151 -5.55 -5.57 -11.31
CA TRP A 151 -5.17 -5.77 -9.91
C TRP A 151 -5.44 -4.56 -9.00
N ILE A 152 -6.55 -3.87 -9.22
CA ILE A 152 -6.84 -2.64 -8.50
C ILE A 152 -7.36 -2.97 -7.10
N THR A 153 -6.56 -2.65 -6.09
CA THR A 153 -6.88 -2.85 -4.66
C THR A 153 -8.13 -2.04 -4.30
N PHE A 154 -9.12 -2.71 -3.70
CA PHE A 154 -10.47 -2.21 -3.45
C PHE A 154 -11.22 -1.74 -4.70
N GLY A 155 -10.77 -2.11 -5.89
CA GLY A 155 -11.41 -1.75 -7.15
C GLY A 155 -12.86 -2.19 -7.26
N GLU A 156 -13.23 -3.27 -6.58
CA GLU A 156 -14.60 -3.78 -6.56
C GLU A 156 -15.56 -2.81 -5.84
N VAL A 157 -15.10 -2.10 -4.83
CA VAL A 157 -15.92 -1.26 -3.94
C VAL A 157 -15.53 0.22 -3.95
N ALA A 158 -14.58 0.60 -4.79
CA ALA A 158 -14.16 2.00 -4.90
C ALA A 158 -15.28 2.88 -5.43
N ASP A 159 -15.38 4.08 -4.89
CA ASP A 159 -16.26 5.15 -5.38
C ASP A 159 -15.54 6.06 -6.38
N VAL A 160 -14.21 6.14 -6.29
CA VAL A 160 -13.38 6.94 -7.19
C VAL A 160 -12.04 6.25 -7.47
N PHE A 161 -11.60 6.34 -8.72
CA PHE A 161 -10.31 5.83 -9.19
C PHE A 161 -9.37 6.98 -9.52
N LEU A 162 -8.14 6.97 -8.99
CA LEU A 162 -7.06 7.78 -9.54
C LEU A 162 -6.39 6.97 -10.65
N VAL A 163 -6.68 7.32 -11.89
CA VAL A 163 -6.27 6.58 -13.08
C VAL A 163 -5.04 7.22 -13.72
N LEU A 164 -3.98 6.43 -13.94
CA LEU A 164 -2.86 6.81 -14.80
C LEU A 164 -3.20 6.48 -16.24
N GLY A 165 -3.09 7.44 -17.13
CA GLY A 165 -3.27 7.26 -18.58
C GLY A 165 -2.33 8.18 -19.35
N ARG A 166 -2.63 8.40 -20.64
CA ARG A 166 -1.87 9.28 -21.53
C ARG A 166 -2.82 10.22 -22.28
N THR A 167 -2.38 11.46 -22.45
CA THR A 167 -3.06 12.43 -23.31
C THR A 167 -2.02 13.07 -24.25
N GLY A 168 -2.25 13.00 -25.55
CA GLY A 168 -1.28 13.47 -26.55
C GLY A 168 0.12 12.85 -26.35
N GLY A 169 0.19 11.56 -26.04
CA GLY A 169 1.44 10.83 -25.78
C GLY A 169 2.09 11.10 -24.41
N ARG A 170 1.60 12.07 -23.62
CA ARG A 170 2.15 12.45 -22.31
C ARG A 170 1.39 11.79 -21.16
N PRO A 171 2.07 11.33 -20.08
CA PRO A 171 1.40 10.77 -18.91
C PRO A 171 0.42 11.77 -18.27
N ALA A 172 -0.79 11.32 -17.97
CA ALA A 172 -1.84 12.08 -17.31
C ALA A 172 -2.43 11.27 -16.14
N ALA A 173 -2.84 11.97 -15.10
CA ALA A 173 -3.57 11.37 -13.98
C ALA A 173 -4.96 11.99 -13.91
N VAL A 174 -6.00 11.17 -13.77
CA VAL A 174 -7.38 11.62 -13.78
C VAL A 174 -8.20 10.89 -12.72
N LEU A 175 -9.09 11.63 -12.05
CA LEU A 175 -10.08 11.04 -11.14
C LEU A 175 -11.30 10.61 -11.95
N VAL A 176 -11.70 9.35 -11.80
CA VAL A 176 -12.88 8.79 -12.45
C VAL A 176 -13.82 8.27 -11.36
N GLU A 177 -15.00 8.86 -11.24
CA GLU A 177 -16.05 8.36 -10.36
C GLU A 177 -16.56 7.01 -10.89
N ALA A 178 -16.79 6.08 -9.99
CA ALA A 178 -17.06 4.69 -10.33
C ALA A 178 -18.48 4.44 -10.87
N ASP A 179 -19.38 5.37 -10.64
CA ASP A 179 -20.78 5.36 -11.12
C ASP A 179 -20.94 5.93 -12.54
N ARG A 180 -19.85 6.43 -13.16
CA ARG A 180 -19.91 6.95 -14.53
C ARG A 180 -20.21 5.85 -15.52
N HIS A 181 -21.04 6.18 -16.50
CA HIS A 181 -21.29 5.28 -17.62
C HIS A 181 -19.98 4.87 -18.31
N GLY A 182 -19.84 3.58 -18.61
CA GLY A 182 -18.64 3.00 -19.22
C GLY A 182 -17.61 2.46 -18.22
N VAL A 183 -17.77 2.67 -16.91
CA VAL A 183 -16.95 2.00 -15.89
C VAL A 183 -17.48 0.60 -15.64
N ARG A 184 -16.62 -0.41 -15.84
CA ARG A 184 -16.93 -1.81 -15.56
C ARG A 184 -15.89 -2.39 -14.63
N ARG A 185 -16.33 -3.20 -13.67
CA ARG A 185 -15.47 -3.85 -12.68
C ARG A 185 -15.62 -5.36 -12.78
N GLU A 186 -14.51 -6.06 -12.84
CA GLU A 186 -14.44 -7.51 -12.81
C GLU A 186 -13.68 -7.93 -11.53
N PRO A 187 -14.39 -8.47 -10.52
CA PRO A 187 -13.78 -8.90 -9.28
C PRO A 187 -12.73 -9.99 -9.49
N VAL A 188 -11.58 -9.85 -8.82
CA VAL A 188 -10.55 -10.89 -8.78
C VAL A 188 -10.77 -11.75 -7.54
N ARG A 189 -10.75 -13.07 -7.71
CA ARG A 189 -10.93 -14.04 -6.62
C ARG A 189 -9.83 -15.08 -6.63
N GLY A 190 -9.57 -15.69 -5.47
CA GLY A 190 -8.62 -16.79 -5.34
C GLY A 190 -7.14 -16.38 -5.44
N GLN A 191 -6.81 -15.09 -5.41
CA GLN A 191 -5.43 -14.61 -5.39
C GLN A 191 -4.68 -15.10 -4.16
N LEU A 192 -3.35 -15.14 -4.25
CA LEU A 192 -2.46 -15.71 -3.23
C LEU A 192 -2.66 -15.07 -1.86
N GLY A 193 -2.60 -13.73 -1.77
CA GLY A 193 -2.73 -12.95 -0.54
C GLY A 193 -3.54 -11.69 -0.74
N LEU A 194 -3.74 -10.91 0.32
CA LEU A 194 -4.65 -9.78 0.36
C LEU A 194 -6.07 -10.17 -0.11
N ARG A 195 -6.53 -11.34 0.28
CA ARG A 195 -7.78 -11.90 -0.24
C ARG A 195 -8.99 -11.01 0.06
N ALA A 196 -9.01 -10.37 1.23
CA ALA A 196 -10.09 -9.46 1.63
C ALA A 196 -9.96 -8.04 1.06
N ALA A 197 -8.96 -7.76 0.21
CA ALA A 197 -8.77 -6.43 -0.38
C ALA A 197 -9.67 -6.14 -1.60
N GLN A 198 -10.63 -7.01 -1.90
CA GLN A 198 -11.67 -6.82 -2.91
C GLN A 198 -11.11 -6.24 -4.22
N LEU A 199 -10.08 -6.95 -4.76
CA LEU A 199 -9.40 -6.56 -5.99
C LEU A 199 -10.35 -6.67 -7.18
N ALA A 200 -10.18 -5.77 -8.15
CA ALA A 200 -10.86 -5.86 -9.43
C ALA A 200 -9.94 -5.50 -10.60
N HIS A 201 -10.24 -6.03 -11.76
CA HIS A 201 -9.88 -5.42 -13.03
C HIS A 201 -10.93 -4.36 -13.34
N VAL A 202 -10.50 -3.21 -13.85
CA VAL A 202 -11.41 -2.09 -14.11
C VAL A 202 -11.23 -1.64 -15.55
N ARG A 203 -12.31 -1.73 -16.31
CA ARG A 203 -12.38 -1.27 -17.70
C ARG A 203 -13.10 0.08 -17.76
N PHE A 204 -12.50 1.00 -18.49
CA PHE A 204 -13.05 2.29 -18.84
C PHE A 204 -13.37 2.27 -20.33
N ASP A 205 -14.66 2.39 -20.67
CA ASP A 205 -15.16 2.32 -22.04
C ASP A 205 -15.73 3.70 -22.42
N ALA A 206 -14.87 4.53 -23.02
CA ALA A 206 -15.17 5.92 -23.38
C ALA A 206 -15.80 6.73 -22.24
N VAL A 207 -15.25 6.59 -21.02
CA VAL A 207 -15.80 7.23 -19.81
C VAL A 207 -15.55 8.74 -19.86
N ARG A 208 -16.62 9.53 -19.88
CA ARG A 208 -16.54 11.00 -19.90
C ARG A 208 -16.29 11.55 -18.49
N VAL A 209 -15.28 12.40 -18.36
CA VAL A 209 -14.96 13.11 -17.12
C VAL A 209 -14.77 14.61 -17.39
N PRO A 210 -15.14 15.48 -16.44
CA PRO A 210 -14.93 16.91 -16.61
C PRO A 210 -13.44 17.27 -16.45
N PRO A 211 -12.97 18.39 -17.03
CA PRO A 211 -11.56 18.83 -16.92
C PRO A 211 -11.07 18.98 -15.48
N GLN A 212 -11.96 19.30 -14.57
CA GLN A 212 -11.67 19.43 -13.14
C GLN A 212 -11.25 18.10 -12.48
N ASN A 213 -11.42 16.96 -13.14
CA ASN A 213 -10.97 15.67 -12.64
C ASN A 213 -9.52 15.35 -13.04
N VAL A 214 -8.89 16.10 -13.95
CA VAL A 214 -7.47 15.95 -14.31
C VAL A 214 -6.62 16.51 -13.18
N VAL A 215 -5.76 15.65 -12.60
CA VAL A 215 -4.86 16.00 -11.49
C VAL A 215 -3.50 16.39 -12.06
N ALA A 216 -3.10 17.63 -11.84
CA ALA A 216 -1.93 18.27 -12.42
C ALA A 216 -1.97 18.36 -13.97
N PRO A 217 -1.12 19.20 -14.60
CA PRO A 217 -1.06 19.30 -16.06
C PRO A 217 -0.58 17.99 -16.71
N PRO A 218 -1.00 17.69 -17.96
CA PRO A 218 -0.46 16.58 -18.74
C PRO A 218 1.06 16.63 -18.85
N GLY A 219 1.71 15.47 -18.65
CA GLY A 219 3.17 15.32 -18.52
C GLY A 219 3.61 15.11 -17.07
N PHE A 220 2.84 15.59 -16.09
CA PHE A 220 3.13 15.42 -14.66
C PHE A 220 2.46 14.18 -14.03
N GLY A 221 1.62 13.47 -14.79
CA GLY A 221 0.83 12.34 -14.29
C GLY A 221 1.66 11.25 -13.65
N LEU A 222 2.73 10.79 -14.32
CA LEU A 222 3.57 9.70 -13.82
C LEU A 222 4.56 10.16 -12.76
N SER A 223 5.44 11.12 -13.09
CA SER A 223 6.56 11.50 -12.23
C SER A 223 6.13 12.19 -10.93
N HIS A 224 5.04 12.94 -10.97
CA HIS A 224 4.57 13.76 -9.86
C HIS A 224 3.37 13.11 -9.14
N VAL A 225 2.24 12.95 -9.82
CA VAL A 225 1.01 12.47 -9.19
C VAL A 225 1.16 11.01 -8.76
N VAL A 226 1.49 10.13 -9.69
CA VAL A 226 1.69 8.69 -9.43
C VAL A 226 2.94 8.47 -8.56
N GLY A 227 4.02 9.22 -8.81
CA GLY A 227 5.23 9.16 -7.97
C GLY A 227 4.94 9.45 -6.50
N THR A 228 4.12 10.48 -6.21
CA THR A 228 3.69 10.80 -4.83
C THR A 228 2.82 9.70 -4.24
N ALA A 229 1.86 9.16 -5.00
CA ALA A 229 1.02 8.06 -4.56
C ALA A 229 1.87 6.82 -4.23
N LEU A 230 2.79 6.42 -5.11
CA LEU A 230 3.68 5.27 -4.89
C LEU A 230 4.63 5.46 -3.71
N ASP A 231 5.14 6.68 -3.50
CA ASP A 231 5.98 6.97 -2.34
C ASP A 231 5.22 6.80 -1.02
N HIS A 232 3.98 7.30 -0.95
CA HIS A 232 3.08 7.06 0.19
C HIS A 232 2.76 5.57 0.35
N GLY A 233 2.45 4.88 -0.75
CA GLY A 233 2.17 3.45 -0.76
C GLY A 233 3.35 2.63 -0.23
N ARG A 234 4.57 2.89 -0.71
CA ARG A 234 5.80 2.22 -0.24
C ARG A 234 6.02 2.40 1.26
N PHE A 235 5.82 3.62 1.76
CA PHE A 235 5.97 3.93 3.17
C PHE A 235 4.99 3.12 4.04
N THR A 236 3.72 3.14 3.70
CA THR A 236 2.67 2.45 4.46
C THR A 236 2.76 0.92 4.33
N VAL A 237 3.19 0.40 3.17
CA VAL A 237 3.47 -1.03 2.96
C VAL A 237 4.64 -1.48 3.83
N ALA A 238 5.75 -0.71 3.87
CA ALA A 238 6.92 -1.04 4.68
C ALA A 238 6.55 -1.22 6.16
N TRP A 239 5.82 -0.27 6.72
CA TRP A 239 5.36 -0.36 8.11
C TRP A 239 4.35 -1.50 8.33
N GLY A 240 3.47 -1.74 7.38
CA GLY A 240 2.56 -2.89 7.44
C GLY A 240 3.30 -4.23 7.49
N CYS A 241 4.41 -4.36 6.74
CA CYS A 241 5.29 -5.52 6.77
C CYS A 241 5.99 -5.69 8.13
N VAL A 242 6.42 -4.60 8.77
CA VAL A 242 6.95 -4.63 10.15
C VAL A 242 5.90 -5.23 11.08
N GLY A 243 4.65 -4.76 11.02
CA GLY A 243 3.56 -5.29 11.84
C GLY A 243 3.28 -6.77 11.60
N MET A 244 3.30 -7.21 10.33
CA MET A 244 3.18 -8.64 9.98
C MET A 244 4.31 -9.49 10.59
N ALA A 245 5.57 -9.04 10.45
CA ALA A 245 6.72 -9.75 11.01
C ALA A 245 6.63 -9.86 12.52
N GLU A 246 6.31 -8.78 13.23
CA GLU A 246 6.15 -8.76 14.68
C GLU A 246 5.00 -9.65 15.18
N ALA A 247 3.87 -9.68 14.46
CA ALA A 247 2.75 -10.56 14.79
C ALA A 247 3.10 -12.04 14.59
N CYS A 248 3.78 -12.37 13.50
CA CYS A 248 4.27 -13.73 13.23
C CYS A 248 5.31 -14.19 14.25
N LEU A 249 6.26 -13.32 14.59
CA LEU A 249 7.29 -13.61 15.58
C LEU A 249 6.67 -13.89 16.96
N ARG A 250 5.70 -13.07 17.37
CA ARG A 250 4.97 -13.26 18.63
C ARG A 250 4.24 -14.59 18.66
N ALA A 251 3.47 -14.89 17.60
CA ALA A 251 2.73 -16.15 17.50
C ALA A 251 3.66 -17.36 17.52
N ALA A 252 4.80 -17.29 16.83
CA ALA A 252 5.80 -18.37 16.84
C ALA A 252 6.44 -18.56 18.22
N ALA A 253 6.80 -17.47 18.90
CA ALA A 253 7.37 -17.53 20.24
C ALA A 253 6.38 -18.12 21.27
N GLU A 254 5.12 -17.63 21.24
CA GLU A 254 4.06 -18.14 22.10
C GLU A 254 3.75 -19.62 21.87
N HIS A 255 3.82 -20.08 20.61
CA HIS A 255 3.65 -21.49 20.29
C HIS A 255 4.83 -22.32 20.80
N ALA A 256 6.05 -21.83 20.58
CA ALA A 256 7.26 -22.56 20.94
C ALA A 256 7.42 -22.83 22.44
N VAL A 257 6.97 -21.92 23.31
CA VAL A 257 7.04 -22.09 24.78
C VAL A 257 5.94 -23.00 25.33
N ARG A 258 4.88 -23.27 24.55
CA ARG A 258 3.74 -24.09 24.99
C ARG A 258 3.72 -25.49 24.37
N ARG A 259 4.15 -25.62 23.11
CA ARG A 259 4.10 -26.88 22.38
C ARG A 259 5.30 -27.78 22.74
N ALA A 260 5.04 -28.99 23.22
CA ALA A 260 6.07 -29.99 23.46
C ALA A 260 6.16 -30.98 22.29
N GLN A 261 7.38 -31.39 21.97
CA GLN A 261 7.71 -32.43 20.99
C GLN A 261 9.05 -33.08 21.38
N GLY A 262 9.16 -34.39 21.28
CA GLY A 262 10.36 -35.09 21.68
C GLY A 262 10.70 -35.02 23.18
N GLY A 263 9.67 -34.87 24.04
CA GLY A 263 9.82 -34.82 25.50
C GLY A 263 10.11 -33.42 26.09
N VAL A 264 10.34 -32.39 25.26
CA VAL A 264 10.62 -31.02 25.69
C VAL A 264 9.79 -30.02 24.91
N VAL A 265 9.66 -28.76 25.40
CA VAL A 265 8.99 -27.69 24.63
C VAL A 265 9.83 -27.32 23.41
N LEU A 266 9.14 -26.83 22.34
CA LEU A 266 9.82 -26.44 21.09
C LEU A 266 10.90 -25.38 21.32
N ALA A 267 10.74 -24.51 22.30
CA ALA A 267 11.70 -23.47 22.66
C ALA A 267 13.06 -24.03 23.16
N GLU A 268 13.16 -25.30 23.52
CA GLU A 268 14.42 -25.94 23.94
C GLU A 268 15.21 -26.51 22.76
N HIS A 269 14.56 -26.72 21.60
CA HIS A 269 15.25 -27.20 20.41
C HIS A 269 16.11 -26.10 19.76
N GLN A 270 17.41 -26.38 19.55
CA GLN A 270 18.36 -25.43 18.99
C GLN A 270 17.91 -24.86 17.63
N GLN A 271 17.33 -25.70 16.77
CA GLN A 271 16.84 -25.25 15.45
C GLN A 271 15.69 -24.22 15.56
N VAL A 272 14.75 -24.42 16.48
CA VAL A 272 13.66 -23.48 16.75
C VAL A 272 14.21 -22.16 17.29
N ARG A 273 15.15 -22.23 18.24
CA ARG A 273 15.83 -21.06 18.80
C ARG A 273 16.59 -20.27 17.72
N SER A 274 17.26 -20.98 16.80
CA SER A 274 17.96 -20.34 15.68
C SER A 274 16.99 -19.63 14.73
N LEU A 275 15.84 -20.24 14.38
CA LEU A 275 14.80 -19.61 13.56
C LEU A 275 14.27 -18.34 14.23
N LEU A 276 13.90 -18.42 15.51
CA LEU A 276 13.39 -17.27 16.26
C LEU A 276 14.44 -16.16 16.40
N GLY A 277 15.71 -16.52 16.66
CA GLY A 277 16.79 -15.54 16.77
C GLY A 277 17.00 -14.73 15.48
N ARG A 278 17.03 -15.40 14.33
CA ARG A 278 17.10 -14.72 13.01
C ARG A 278 15.89 -13.82 12.76
N ALA A 279 14.69 -14.35 13.03
CA ALA A 279 13.45 -13.60 12.86
C ALA A 279 13.40 -12.32 13.70
N VAL A 280 13.94 -12.34 14.93
CA VAL A 280 14.07 -11.15 15.79
C VAL A 280 14.95 -10.09 15.12
N VAL A 281 16.14 -10.49 14.61
CA VAL A 281 17.08 -9.56 13.99
C VAL A 281 16.50 -8.94 12.73
N GLU A 282 15.91 -9.75 11.84
CA GLU A 282 15.29 -9.30 10.60
C GLU A 282 14.13 -8.32 10.86
N SER A 283 13.25 -8.64 11.82
CA SER A 283 12.12 -7.79 12.20
C SER A 283 12.59 -6.44 12.76
N ARG A 284 13.58 -6.43 13.65
CA ARG A 284 14.14 -5.22 14.24
C ARG A 284 14.87 -4.35 13.20
N ALA A 285 15.68 -4.96 12.34
CA ALA A 285 16.37 -4.23 11.27
C ALA A 285 15.39 -3.55 10.32
N ALA A 286 14.30 -4.25 9.93
CA ALA A 286 13.24 -3.68 9.12
C ALA A 286 12.57 -2.47 9.80
N ARG A 287 12.27 -2.59 11.11
CA ARG A 287 11.67 -1.49 11.89
C ARG A 287 12.59 -0.28 11.93
N GLU A 288 13.89 -0.45 12.16
CA GLU A 288 14.84 0.67 12.21
C GLU A 288 14.96 1.40 10.87
N LEU A 289 14.94 0.69 9.74
CA LEU A 289 14.89 1.32 8.43
C LEU A 289 13.59 2.11 8.21
N CYS A 290 12.45 1.59 8.66
CA CYS A 290 11.18 2.32 8.62
C CYS A 290 11.20 3.57 9.49
N LEU A 291 11.76 3.51 10.71
CA LEU A 291 11.94 4.66 11.59
C LEU A 291 12.87 5.71 10.96
N ARG A 292 13.96 5.28 10.32
CA ARG A 292 14.86 6.18 9.58
C ARG A 292 14.10 6.90 8.48
N ALA A 293 13.35 6.17 7.63
CA ALA A 293 12.54 6.76 6.59
C ALA A 293 11.50 7.75 7.16
N ALA A 294 10.86 7.43 8.29
CA ALA A 294 9.90 8.31 8.95
C ALA A 294 10.53 9.61 9.44
N ARG A 295 11.73 9.53 10.06
CA ARG A 295 12.47 10.73 10.52
C ARG A 295 12.84 11.65 9.36
N LEU A 296 13.35 11.10 8.26
CA LEU A 296 13.70 11.88 7.08
C LEU A 296 12.49 12.52 6.42
N ARG A 297 11.35 11.80 6.35
CA ARG A 297 10.08 12.37 5.87
C ARG A 297 9.61 13.54 6.75
N ALA A 298 9.70 13.39 8.06
CA ALA A 298 9.31 14.45 9.00
C ALA A 298 10.19 15.70 8.87
N ALA A 299 11.48 15.51 8.56
CA ALA A 299 12.44 16.59 8.31
C ALA A 299 12.32 17.22 6.91
N GLY A 300 11.53 16.64 5.99
CA GLY A 300 11.50 17.07 4.58
C GLY A 300 12.82 16.83 3.85
N ASP A 301 13.60 15.85 4.30
CA ASP A 301 14.92 15.52 3.76
C ASP A 301 14.80 15.00 2.31
N PRO A 302 15.67 15.44 1.37
CA PRO A 302 15.65 14.99 -0.01
C PRO A 302 15.86 13.48 -0.18
N ASP A 303 16.52 12.80 0.75
CA ASP A 303 16.77 11.36 0.70
C ASP A 303 15.58 10.52 1.22
N ALA A 304 14.52 11.17 1.75
CA ALA A 304 13.37 10.49 2.33
C ALA A 304 12.71 9.46 1.39
N ILE A 305 12.66 9.77 0.07
CA ILE A 305 12.08 8.87 -0.94
C ILE A 305 12.96 7.62 -1.12
N ALA A 306 14.28 7.79 -1.23
CA ALA A 306 15.21 6.67 -1.40
C ALA A 306 15.23 5.76 -0.16
N GLU A 307 15.23 6.35 1.03
CA GLU A 307 15.15 5.60 2.29
C GLU A 307 13.79 4.89 2.47
N THR A 308 12.71 5.47 1.95
CA THR A 308 11.40 4.78 1.90
C THR A 308 11.44 3.54 1.00
N VAL A 309 12.11 3.63 -0.16
CA VAL A 309 12.28 2.47 -1.04
C VAL A 309 13.12 1.38 -0.36
N ALA A 310 14.23 1.76 0.30
CA ALA A 310 15.07 0.83 1.05
C ALA A 310 14.32 0.18 2.21
N ALA A 311 13.53 0.95 2.97
CA ALA A 311 12.71 0.45 4.05
C ALA A 311 11.64 -0.54 3.53
N LYS A 312 10.95 -0.22 2.42
CA LYS A 312 9.97 -1.12 1.80
C LYS A 312 10.59 -2.43 1.34
N TYR A 313 11.73 -2.35 0.67
CA TYR A 313 12.48 -3.53 0.22
C TYR A 313 12.84 -4.45 1.39
N ALA A 314 13.48 -3.89 2.41
CA ALA A 314 13.91 -4.66 3.58
C ALA A 314 12.73 -5.23 4.37
N ALA A 315 11.69 -4.43 4.63
CA ALA A 315 10.54 -4.84 5.42
C ALA A 315 9.70 -5.92 4.72
N ALA A 316 9.51 -5.84 3.40
CA ALA A 316 8.78 -6.87 2.65
C ALA A 316 9.51 -8.23 2.70
N ARG A 317 10.83 -8.23 2.52
CA ARG A 317 11.66 -9.45 2.64
C ARG A 317 11.66 -10.01 4.06
N ALA A 318 11.81 -9.15 5.07
CA ALA A 318 11.75 -9.56 6.47
C ALA A 318 10.39 -10.17 6.81
N ALA A 319 9.29 -9.57 6.37
CA ALA A 319 7.95 -10.11 6.58
C ALA A 319 7.80 -11.51 5.97
N THR A 320 8.29 -11.74 4.75
CA THR A 320 8.25 -13.06 4.08
C THR A 320 9.10 -14.08 4.82
N SER A 321 10.33 -13.73 5.20
CA SER A 321 11.26 -14.63 5.92
C SER A 321 10.73 -14.99 7.32
N VAL A 322 10.27 -13.97 8.08
CA VAL A 322 9.75 -14.16 9.45
C VAL A 322 8.45 -14.96 9.43
N ALA A 323 7.52 -14.64 8.51
CA ALA A 323 6.28 -15.41 8.38
C ALA A 323 6.54 -16.86 7.97
N GLY A 324 7.48 -17.12 7.05
CA GLY A 324 7.92 -18.46 6.67
C GLY A 324 8.50 -19.22 7.85
N SER A 325 9.36 -18.59 8.64
CA SER A 325 9.92 -19.16 9.87
C SER A 325 8.83 -19.46 10.91
N ALA A 326 7.84 -18.58 11.06
CA ALA A 326 6.72 -18.78 11.96
C ALA A 326 5.82 -19.95 11.53
N VAL A 327 5.52 -20.08 10.24
CA VAL A 327 4.79 -21.26 9.71
C VAL A 327 5.56 -22.54 10.01
N GLN A 328 6.90 -22.54 9.83
CA GLN A 328 7.74 -23.69 10.13
C GLN A 328 7.71 -24.07 11.62
N VAL A 329 7.75 -23.07 12.53
CA VAL A 329 7.69 -23.30 13.98
C VAL A 329 6.31 -23.84 14.41
N LEU A 330 5.23 -23.33 13.81
CA LEU A 330 3.87 -23.79 14.11
C LEU A 330 3.56 -25.17 13.47
N GLY A 331 4.29 -25.57 12.42
CA GLY A 331 4.03 -26.79 11.68
C GLY A 331 2.62 -26.79 11.05
N ALA A 332 1.89 -27.89 11.19
CA ALA A 332 0.55 -28.03 10.61
C ALA A 332 -0.44 -26.93 11.09
N ALA A 333 -0.33 -26.46 12.33
CA ALA A 333 -1.13 -25.36 12.85
C ALA A 333 -0.87 -24.03 12.09
N GLY A 334 0.37 -23.85 11.58
CA GLY A 334 0.71 -22.70 10.73
C GLY A 334 0.05 -22.72 9.35
N CYS A 335 -0.34 -23.92 8.87
CA CYS A 335 -1.00 -24.12 7.59
C CYS A 335 -2.55 -24.15 7.68
N ALA A 336 -3.13 -24.06 8.90
CA ALA A 336 -4.58 -24.06 9.08
C ALA A 336 -5.23 -22.85 8.38
N PRO A 337 -6.48 -22.98 7.88
CA PRO A 337 -7.17 -21.88 7.16
C PRO A 337 -7.29 -20.59 7.97
N ASP A 338 -7.48 -20.69 9.28
CA ASP A 338 -7.62 -19.58 10.22
C ASP A 338 -6.27 -19.07 10.77
N SER A 339 -5.15 -19.70 10.39
CA SER A 339 -3.82 -19.35 10.88
C SER A 339 -3.42 -17.92 10.53
N LEU A 340 -3.11 -17.12 11.56
CA LEU A 340 -2.52 -15.81 11.37
C LEU A 340 -1.21 -15.88 10.58
N VAL A 341 -0.30 -16.78 10.94
CA VAL A 341 1.02 -16.86 10.30
C VAL A 341 0.91 -17.35 8.85
N GLY A 342 -0.01 -18.26 8.55
CA GLY A 342 -0.31 -18.72 7.20
C GLY A 342 -0.86 -17.60 6.32
N ARG A 343 -1.77 -16.78 6.85
CA ARG A 343 -2.30 -15.59 6.17
C ARG A 343 -1.20 -14.57 5.93
N CYS A 344 -0.43 -14.22 6.97
CA CYS A 344 0.68 -13.27 6.84
C CYS A 344 1.74 -13.75 5.83
N TYR A 345 2.03 -15.04 5.76
CA TYR A 345 2.97 -15.60 4.78
C TYR A 345 2.51 -15.37 3.34
N ARG A 346 1.23 -15.59 3.04
CA ARG A 346 0.65 -15.31 1.73
C ARG A 346 0.65 -13.82 1.41
N ASP A 347 0.24 -12.99 2.38
CA ASP A 347 0.18 -11.54 2.23
C ASP A 347 1.58 -10.93 2.05
N ALA A 348 2.57 -11.38 2.84
CA ALA A 348 3.94 -10.90 2.79
C ALA A 348 4.58 -11.10 1.41
N LYS A 349 4.29 -12.24 0.73
CA LYS A 349 4.79 -12.44 -0.64
C LYS A 349 4.23 -11.40 -1.62
N VAL A 350 3.00 -10.97 -1.45
CA VAL A 350 2.41 -9.91 -2.25
C VAL A 350 3.13 -8.57 -2.02
N MET A 351 3.58 -8.30 -0.78
CA MET A 351 4.31 -7.06 -0.44
C MET A 351 5.66 -6.94 -1.16
N GLU A 352 6.30 -8.04 -1.53
CA GLU A 352 7.53 -7.99 -2.36
C GLU A 352 7.27 -7.53 -3.80
N ILE A 353 6.01 -7.58 -4.26
CA ILE A 353 5.61 -7.33 -5.65
C ILE A 353 4.99 -5.94 -5.82
N ILE A 354 4.05 -5.59 -4.95
CA ILE A 354 3.30 -4.31 -5.06
C ILE A 354 4.18 -3.10 -4.76
N GLU A 355 3.75 -1.91 -5.21
CA GLU A 355 4.43 -0.60 -5.05
C GLU A 355 5.87 -0.60 -5.58
N GLY A 356 6.13 -1.38 -6.60
CA GLY A 356 7.45 -1.69 -7.14
C GLY A 356 8.04 -2.98 -6.56
N SER A 357 8.31 -3.94 -7.44
CA SER A 357 8.87 -5.23 -7.02
C SER A 357 10.21 -5.07 -6.29
N ALA A 358 10.66 -6.15 -5.63
CA ALA A 358 11.97 -6.18 -4.99
C ALA A 358 13.09 -5.77 -5.98
N GLN A 359 13.04 -6.27 -7.23
CA GLN A 359 14.01 -5.96 -8.28
C GLN A 359 13.97 -4.49 -8.71
N VAL A 360 12.77 -3.90 -8.85
CA VAL A 360 12.63 -2.46 -9.12
C VAL A 360 13.20 -1.64 -7.97
N SER A 361 12.96 -2.05 -6.73
CA SER A 361 13.50 -1.37 -5.55
C SER A 361 15.03 -1.43 -5.50
N GLU A 362 15.64 -2.59 -5.83
CA GLU A 362 17.10 -2.76 -5.91
C GLU A 362 17.71 -1.79 -6.93
N LEU A 363 17.12 -1.66 -8.12
CA LEU A 363 17.58 -0.72 -9.13
C LEU A 363 17.47 0.74 -8.66
N LEU A 364 16.34 1.12 -8.04
CA LEU A 364 16.15 2.49 -7.53
C LEU A 364 17.15 2.84 -6.42
N ILE A 365 17.46 1.91 -5.52
CA ILE A 365 18.46 2.08 -4.45
C ILE A 365 19.85 2.23 -5.05
N ALA A 366 20.22 1.38 -6.02
CA ALA A 366 21.51 1.46 -6.71
C ALA A 366 21.65 2.78 -7.49
N ASP A 367 20.62 3.19 -8.21
CA ASP A 367 20.59 4.46 -8.94
C ASP A 367 20.76 5.67 -8.02
N HIS A 368 20.16 5.63 -6.83
CA HIS A 368 20.33 6.69 -5.84
C HIS A 368 21.77 6.78 -5.37
N LEU A 369 22.38 5.66 -4.99
CA LEU A 369 23.78 5.57 -4.58
C LEU A 369 24.71 6.08 -5.69
N LEU A 370 24.52 5.60 -6.91
CA LEU A 370 25.38 5.97 -8.05
C LEU A 370 25.28 7.46 -8.40
N ARG A 371 24.08 8.06 -8.30
CA ARG A 371 23.89 9.49 -8.52
C ARG A 371 24.63 10.33 -7.47
N ALA A 372 24.63 9.90 -6.21
CA ALA A 372 25.40 10.56 -5.13
C ALA A 372 26.93 10.56 -5.41
N HIS A 373 27.42 9.60 -6.23
CA HIS A 373 28.81 9.50 -6.64
C HIS A 373 29.06 10.04 -8.07
N GLY A 374 28.16 10.87 -8.60
CA GLY A 374 28.35 11.58 -9.88
C GLY A 374 27.93 10.81 -11.12
N HIS A 375 27.37 9.60 -10.98
CA HIS A 375 26.84 8.89 -12.15
C HIS A 375 25.56 9.56 -12.66
N ARG A 376 25.55 9.93 -13.94
CA ARG A 376 24.35 10.36 -14.66
C ARG A 376 23.89 9.20 -15.52
N ALA A 377 22.73 8.63 -15.27
CA ALA A 377 22.15 7.63 -16.15
C ALA A 377 22.11 8.18 -17.58
N GLY A 378 22.78 7.51 -18.50
CA GLY A 378 22.81 7.90 -19.91
C GLY A 378 21.38 7.91 -20.47
N ARG A 379 21.07 8.90 -21.31
CA ARG A 379 19.91 8.79 -22.20
C ARG A 379 20.06 7.46 -22.95
N ARG A 380 19.03 6.62 -22.94
CA ARG A 380 18.98 5.47 -23.87
C ARG A 380 19.29 6.03 -25.25
N PRO A 381 20.25 5.46 -26.00
CA PRO A 381 20.45 5.85 -27.39
C PRO A 381 19.09 5.68 -28.10
N GLU A 382 18.65 6.73 -28.77
CA GLU A 382 17.54 6.64 -29.71
C GLU A 382 17.88 5.48 -30.66
N ARG A 383 17.00 4.50 -30.76
CA ARG A 383 17.13 3.46 -31.75
C ARG A 383 17.11 4.19 -33.10
N GLU A 384 18.27 4.33 -33.72
CA GLU A 384 18.37 4.77 -35.10
C GLU A 384 17.46 3.87 -35.93
N GLY A 385 16.49 4.50 -36.58
CA GLY A 385 15.54 3.81 -37.44
C GLY A 385 16.27 3.06 -38.53
N ASP A 386 16.03 1.78 -38.61
CA ASP A 386 16.42 0.94 -39.70
C ASP A 386 15.60 1.36 -40.94
N HIS A 387 16.14 2.34 -41.67
CA HIS A 387 15.70 2.64 -43.03
C HIS A 387 16.47 1.71 -43.96
N ARG A 388 15.91 0.55 -44.28
CA ARG A 388 16.11 -0.13 -45.57
C ARG A 388 14.84 -0.89 -45.99
#